data_b75a3d6ed08e732cd14c871074c6d00f
#
_entry.id   b75a3d6ed08e732cd14c871074c6d00f
#
_cell.length_a   1.000
_cell.length_b   1.000
_cell.length_c   1.000
_cell.angle_alpha   90.00
_cell.angle_beta   90.00
_cell.angle_gamma   90.00
#
_symmetry.space_group_name_H-M   'P 1'
#
loop_
_entity.id
_entity.type
_entity.pdbx_description
1 polymer ?
#
loop_
_entity_poly.entity_id
_entity_poly.type
_entity_poly.pdbx_seq_one_letter_code
_entity_poly.pdbx_strand_id
1 'polypeptide(L)'
;IARMAALGMVPSFLINHVHYWGHVMRDQVFGPEKVQLLDRCASVEKAGLNWLSHTDAPVSPLGTLHKIRVAVARDLWKEPGTILAPQERVSVEAAIRSVTRNAAWACHSEDEIGSLEAGKLADLVVLEEDPRAVEPTAISDIQVSETWMDGNRVF
;
A
#
# COMPACT_ATOMS: atom_id res chain seq x y z
N ILE A 1 -5.55 -17.20 4.62
CA ILE A 1 -6.31 -16.01 5.06
C ILE A 1 -7.29 -16.39 6.17
N ALA A 2 -8.17 -17.41 6.00
CA ALA A 2 -9.15 -17.79 7.03
C ALA A 2 -8.52 -18.08 8.41
N ARG A 3 -7.36 -18.78 8.43
CA ARG A 3 -6.64 -19.04 9.68
C ARG A 3 -6.05 -17.77 10.30
N MET A 4 -5.60 -16.82 9.47
CA MET A 4 -5.13 -15.51 9.94
C MET A 4 -6.27 -14.74 10.61
N ALA A 5 -7.46 -14.72 9.97
CA ALA A 5 -8.64 -14.08 10.53
C ALA A 5 -9.01 -14.68 11.90
N ALA A 6 -9.04 -16.02 12.01
CA ALA A 6 -9.35 -16.70 13.27
C ALA A 6 -8.34 -16.42 14.40
N LEU A 7 -7.10 -16.05 14.06
CA LEU A 7 -6.03 -15.76 15.01
C LEU A 7 -5.82 -14.25 15.23
N GLY A 8 -6.61 -13.38 14.60
CA GLY A 8 -6.42 -11.93 14.67
C GLY A 8 -5.11 -11.43 14.08
N MET A 9 -4.53 -12.18 13.14
CA MET A 9 -3.27 -11.81 12.49
C MET A 9 -3.50 -10.78 11.38
N VAL A 10 -2.59 -9.82 11.26
CA VAL A 10 -2.59 -8.79 10.21
C VAL A 10 -1.38 -8.97 9.31
N PRO A 11 -1.56 -9.14 7.98
CA PRO A 11 -0.44 -9.23 7.06
C PRO A 11 0.15 -7.85 6.76
N SER A 12 1.47 -7.81 6.63
CA SER A 12 2.21 -6.70 6.03
C SER A 12 2.76 -7.17 4.68
N PHE A 13 2.37 -6.49 3.60
CA PHE A 13 2.73 -6.87 2.23
C PHE A 13 3.90 -6.06 1.71
N LEU A 14 4.84 -6.73 1.03
CA LEU A 14 5.92 -6.14 0.25
C LEU A 14 5.40 -5.63 -1.11
N ILE A 15 4.39 -4.75 -1.09
CA ILE A 15 3.56 -4.44 -2.26
C ILE A 15 4.37 -4.01 -3.50
N ASN A 16 5.52 -3.34 -3.31
CA ASN A 16 6.40 -2.93 -4.41
C ASN A 16 7.01 -4.12 -5.17
N HIS A 17 7.03 -5.33 -4.58
CA HIS A 17 7.48 -6.53 -5.25
C HIS A 17 6.60 -6.90 -6.44
N VAL A 18 5.31 -6.58 -6.41
CA VAL A 18 4.43 -6.75 -7.57
C VAL A 18 4.99 -5.99 -8.76
N HIS A 19 5.32 -4.72 -8.58
CA HIS A 19 5.82 -3.85 -9.65
C HIS A 19 7.23 -4.25 -10.11
N TYR A 20 8.19 -4.31 -9.20
CA TYR A 20 9.60 -4.50 -9.55
C TYR A 20 9.95 -5.94 -9.87
N TRP A 21 9.36 -6.91 -9.16
CA TRP A 21 9.77 -8.31 -9.21
C TRP A 21 8.69 -9.25 -9.73
N GLY A 22 7.47 -8.77 -9.98
CA GLY A 22 6.34 -9.61 -10.37
C GLY A 22 6.61 -10.47 -11.61
N HIS A 23 7.35 -9.95 -12.62
CA HIS A 23 7.76 -10.71 -13.80
C HIS A 23 8.73 -11.85 -13.42
N VAL A 24 9.73 -11.61 -12.57
CA VAL A 24 10.65 -12.65 -12.09
C VAL A 24 9.93 -13.70 -11.24
N MET A 25 9.04 -13.23 -10.36
CA MET A 25 8.21 -14.11 -9.51
C MET A 25 7.34 -15.04 -10.37
N ARG A 26 6.76 -14.51 -11.47
CA ARG A 26 5.97 -15.27 -12.42
C ARG A 26 6.82 -16.28 -13.22
N ASP A 27 7.95 -15.84 -13.77
CA ASP A 27 8.68 -16.60 -14.78
C ASP A 27 9.72 -17.56 -14.19
N GLN A 28 10.26 -17.24 -13.01
CA GLN A 28 11.41 -17.97 -12.47
C GLN A 28 11.17 -18.59 -11.08
N VAL A 29 10.15 -18.10 -10.31
CA VAL A 29 9.98 -18.52 -8.92
C VAL A 29 8.71 -19.32 -8.71
N PHE A 30 7.55 -18.74 -8.98
CA PHE A 30 6.25 -19.33 -8.62
C PHE A 30 5.50 -19.96 -9.79
N GLY A 31 5.81 -19.54 -11.01
CA GLY A 31 5.02 -19.86 -12.20
C GLY A 31 3.74 -19.01 -12.33
N PRO A 32 3.07 -19.07 -13.51
CA PRO A 32 1.97 -18.16 -13.86
C PRO A 32 0.73 -18.32 -12.97
N GLU A 33 0.52 -19.50 -12.41
CA GLU A 33 -0.66 -19.76 -11.56
C GLU A 33 -0.44 -19.26 -10.12
N LYS A 34 0.68 -19.62 -9.49
CA LYS A 34 0.92 -19.29 -8.08
C LYS A 34 1.24 -17.82 -7.87
N VAL A 35 1.84 -17.15 -8.85
CA VAL A 35 2.10 -15.71 -8.78
C VAL A 35 0.82 -14.89 -8.64
N GLN A 36 -0.33 -15.42 -9.06
CA GLN A 36 -1.64 -14.78 -8.83
C GLN A 36 -2.00 -14.63 -7.34
N LEU A 37 -1.26 -15.30 -6.46
CA LEU A 37 -1.40 -15.21 -5.01
C LEU A 37 -0.40 -14.23 -4.36
N LEU A 38 0.37 -13.48 -5.15
CA LEU A 38 1.32 -12.50 -4.65
C LEU A 38 0.57 -11.30 -4.06
N ASP A 39 0.89 -10.95 -2.81
CA ASP A 39 0.34 -9.80 -2.08
C ASP A 39 -1.20 -9.68 -2.23
N ARG A 40 -1.90 -10.57 -1.55
CA ARG A 40 -3.35 -10.78 -1.66
C ARG A 40 -4.18 -9.73 -0.93
N CYS A 41 -4.00 -8.46 -1.28
CA CYS A 41 -4.59 -7.32 -0.58
C CYS A 41 -6.13 -7.35 -0.60
N ALA A 42 -6.74 -7.50 -1.78
CA ALA A 42 -8.21 -7.55 -1.90
C ALA A 42 -8.81 -8.79 -1.24
N SER A 43 -8.14 -9.94 -1.34
CA SER A 43 -8.59 -11.17 -0.66
C SER A 43 -8.57 -11.04 0.87
N VAL A 44 -7.59 -10.35 1.42
CA VAL A 44 -7.47 -10.09 2.87
C VAL A 44 -8.54 -9.10 3.31
N GLU A 45 -8.74 -8.01 2.58
CA GLU A 45 -9.80 -7.03 2.84
C GLU A 45 -11.20 -7.68 2.79
N LYS A 46 -11.46 -8.52 1.77
CA LYS A 46 -12.71 -9.27 1.65
C LYS A 46 -12.95 -10.23 2.82
N ALA A 47 -11.90 -10.71 3.45
CA ALA A 47 -11.99 -11.53 4.66
C ALA A 47 -12.19 -10.70 5.95
N GLY A 48 -12.35 -9.39 5.85
CA GLY A 48 -12.55 -8.48 6.99
C GLY A 48 -11.28 -8.20 7.79
N LEU A 49 -10.10 -8.49 7.24
CA LEU A 49 -8.83 -8.23 7.90
C LEU A 49 -8.26 -6.88 7.46
N ASN A 50 -7.63 -6.17 8.40
CA ASN A 50 -6.71 -5.11 8.07
C ASN A 50 -5.45 -5.69 7.41
N TRP A 51 -4.78 -4.87 6.63
CA TRP A 51 -3.48 -5.16 6.05
C TRP A 51 -2.67 -3.88 5.98
N LEU A 52 -1.37 -4.00 5.95
CA LEU A 52 -0.45 -2.88 5.76
C LEU A 52 0.54 -3.18 4.64
N SER A 53 1.17 -2.14 4.13
CA SER A 53 2.17 -2.25 3.08
C SER A 53 3.50 -1.64 3.51
N HIS A 54 4.60 -2.31 3.11
CA HIS A 54 5.96 -1.84 3.34
C HIS A 54 6.81 -1.99 2.07
N THR A 55 7.99 -1.39 2.08
CA THR A 55 8.90 -1.35 0.93
C THR A 55 10.06 -2.30 1.06
N ASP A 56 10.40 -2.70 2.30
CA ASP A 56 11.63 -3.44 2.61
C ASP A 56 12.87 -2.70 2.08
N ALA A 57 12.92 -1.39 2.32
CA ALA A 57 14.06 -0.58 1.87
C ALA A 57 15.39 -1.13 2.45
N PRO A 58 16.46 -1.23 1.65
CA PRO A 58 16.65 -0.66 0.31
C PRO A 58 16.25 -1.56 -0.87
N VAL A 59 15.54 -2.67 -0.65
CA VAL A 59 15.11 -3.60 -1.71
C VAL A 59 14.19 -2.90 -2.71
N SER A 60 13.35 -1.99 -2.23
CA SER A 60 12.62 -1.05 -3.08
C SER A 60 12.62 0.36 -2.46
N PRO A 61 12.38 1.42 -3.27
CA PRO A 61 12.37 2.80 -2.77
C PRO A 61 11.32 3.05 -1.68
N LEU A 62 11.58 4.00 -0.77
CA LEU A 62 10.70 4.39 0.34
C LEU A 62 9.44 5.19 -0.08
N GLY A 63 9.07 5.24 -1.34
CA GLY A 63 7.95 6.04 -1.82
C GLY A 63 6.59 5.56 -1.29
N THR A 64 5.93 6.33 -0.41
CA THR A 64 4.60 5.99 0.12
C THR A 64 3.53 6.04 -0.97
N LEU A 65 3.51 7.08 -1.80
CA LEU A 65 2.60 7.17 -2.95
C LEU A 65 2.83 6.03 -3.95
N HIS A 66 4.08 5.59 -4.11
CA HIS A 66 4.39 4.43 -4.94
C HIS A 66 3.76 3.13 -4.41
N LYS A 67 3.77 2.89 -3.09
CA LYS A 67 3.05 1.74 -2.49
C LYS A 67 1.55 1.79 -2.78
N ILE A 68 0.94 2.96 -2.62
CA ILE A 68 -0.48 3.18 -2.94
C ILE A 68 -0.75 2.86 -4.42
N ARG A 69 0.06 3.44 -5.33
CA ARG A 69 -0.01 3.18 -6.77
C ARG A 69 0.03 1.68 -7.08
N VAL A 70 1.03 0.98 -6.54
CA VAL A 70 1.20 -0.45 -6.85
C VAL A 70 0.05 -1.29 -6.32
N ALA A 71 -0.49 -1.01 -5.15
CA ALA A 71 -1.65 -1.71 -4.60
C ALA A 71 -2.91 -1.54 -5.48
N VAL A 72 -3.08 -0.35 -6.10
CA VAL A 72 -4.23 -0.02 -6.95
C VAL A 72 -4.02 -0.48 -8.40
N ALA A 73 -2.86 -0.22 -8.99
CA ALA A 73 -2.58 -0.49 -10.41
C ALA A 73 -2.10 -1.92 -10.67
N ARG A 74 -1.20 -2.44 -9.86
CA ARG A 74 -0.54 -3.76 -9.98
C ARG A 74 0.16 -3.98 -11.32
N ASP A 75 0.66 -2.89 -11.91
CA ASP A 75 1.41 -2.92 -13.16
C ASP A 75 2.85 -3.40 -12.96
N LEU A 76 3.41 -4.04 -13.98
CA LEU A 76 4.79 -4.53 -13.97
C LEU A 76 5.75 -3.50 -14.57
N TRP A 77 6.85 -3.22 -13.87
CA TRP A 77 7.85 -2.24 -14.30
C TRP A 77 8.46 -2.56 -15.67
N LYS A 78 8.82 -3.83 -15.89
CA LYS A 78 9.51 -4.24 -17.14
C LYS A 78 8.58 -4.66 -18.26
N GLU A 79 7.28 -4.67 -18.02
CA GLU A 79 6.26 -5.07 -18.99
C GLU A 79 5.12 -4.04 -18.99
N PRO A 80 5.32 -2.87 -19.59
CA PRO A 80 4.30 -1.81 -19.63
C PRO A 80 2.95 -2.34 -20.14
N GLY A 81 1.88 -2.02 -19.40
CA GLY A 81 0.53 -2.49 -19.72
C GLY A 81 0.18 -3.89 -19.17
N THR A 82 1.15 -4.63 -18.65
CA THR A 82 0.88 -5.92 -18.00
C THR A 82 0.50 -5.70 -16.54
N ILE A 83 -0.59 -6.33 -16.11
CA ILE A 83 -1.13 -6.25 -14.76
C ILE A 83 -1.03 -7.62 -14.11
N LEU A 84 -0.44 -7.69 -12.94
CA LEU A 84 -0.28 -8.95 -12.21
C LEU A 84 -1.40 -9.11 -11.17
N ALA A 85 -2.11 -10.23 -11.22
CA ALA A 85 -3.20 -10.56 -10.30
C ALA A 85 -4.23 -9.42 -10.17
N PRO A 86 -4.94 -9.04 -11.26
CA PRO A 86 -5.86 -7.90 -11.27
C PRO A 86 -7.01 -8.04 -10.25
N GLN A 87 -7.34 -9.25 -9.84
CA GLN A 87 -8.34 -9.54 -8.81
C GLN A 87 -7.91 -9.13 -7.40
N GLU A 88 -6.63 -8.84 -7.20
CA GLU A 88 -6.06 -8.39 -5.92
C GLU A 88 -5.84 -6.86 -5.87
N ARG A 89 -6.33 -6.12 -6.86
CA ARG A 89 -6.39 -4.66 -6.81
C ARG A 89 -7.31 -4.21 -5.69
N VAL A 90 -6.97 -3.10 -5.06
CA VAL A 90 -7.77 -2.46 -4.01
C VAL A 90 -8.16 -1.04 -4.42
N SER A 91 -9.09 -0.43 -3.70
CA SER A 91 -9.40 0.99 -3.89
C SER A 91 -8.27 1.88 -3.39
N VAL A 92 -8.23 3.12 -3.86
CA VAL A 92 -7.26 4.12 -3.42
C VAL A 92 -7.38 4.36 -1.90
N GLU A 93 -8.61 4.41 -1.39
CA GLU A 93 -8.87 4.57 0.05
C GLU A 93 -8.32 3.40 0.87
N ALA A 94 -8.48 2.17 0.39
CA ALA A 94 -7.93 0.98 1.07
C ALA A 94 -6.40 1.02 1.08
N ALA A 95 -5.79 1.41 -0.05
CA ALA A 95 -4.35 1.57 -0.16
C ALA A 95 -3.80 2.69 0.76
N ILE A 96 -4.50 3.84 0.86
CA ILE A 96 -4.16 4.90 1.81
C ILE A 96 -4.26 4.38 3.25
N ARG A 97 -5.33 3.69 3.62
CA ARG A 97 -5.46 3.11 4.97
C ARG A 97 -4.30 2.15 5.30
N SER A 98 -3.80 1.40 4.33
CA SER A 98 -2.70 0.45 4.55
C SER A 98 -1.38 1.10 4.98
N VAL A 99 -1.17 2.37 4.64
CA VAL A 99 0.03 3.15 4.97
C VAL A 99 -0.19 4.21 6.06
N THR A 100 -1.41 4.33 6.57
CA THR A 100 -1.79 5.31 7.60
C THR A 100 -2.43 4.60 8.80
N ARG A 101 -3.76 4.55 8.85
CA ARG A 101 -4.54 4.03 9.98
C ARG A 101 -4.19 2.57 10.32
N ASN A 102 -4.06 1.70 9.32
CA ASN A 102 -3.73 0.29 9.58
C ASN A 102 -2.30 0.13 10.09
N ALA A 103 -1.36 0.96 9.58
CA ALA A 103 0.01 0.97 10.06
C ALA A 103 0.10 1.47 11.52
N ALA A 104 -0.61 2.53 11.87
CA ALA A 104 -0.72 3.02 13.24
C ALA A 104 -1.27 1.93 14.18
N TRP A 105 -2.36 1.27 13.77
CA TRP A 105 -2.96 0.17 14.53
C TRP A 105 -1.98 -0.99 14.75
N ALA A 106 -1.21 -1.38 13.74
CA ALA A 106 -0.22 -2.44 13.87
C ALA A 106 0.94 -2.09 14.81
N CYS A 107 1.19 -0.80 15.01
CA CYS A 107 2.17 -0.28 15.97
C CYS A 107 1.56 0.03 17.35
N HIS A 108 0.27 -0.23 17.57
CA HIS A 108 -0.48 0.13 18.79
C HIS A 108 -0.43 1.64 19.09
N SER A 109 -0.49 2.46 18.04
CA SER A 109 -0.43 3.94 18.11
C SER A 109 -1.65 4.59 17.46
N GLU A 110 -2.72 3.83 17.23
CA GLU A 110 -3.94 4.29 16.56
C GLU A 110 -4.70 5.37 17.33
N ASP A 111 -4.46 5.50 18.64
CA ASP A 111 -5.02 6.56 19.47
C ASP A 111 -4.24 7.87 19.34
N GLU A 112 -3.01 7.84 18.82
CA GLU A 112 -2.12 8.98 18.71
C GLU A 112 -1.94 9.49 17.29
N ILE A 113 -1.87 8.59 16.30
CA ILE A 113 -1.55 8.88 14.88
C ILE A 113 -2.42 8.08 13.91
N GLY A 114 -2.18 8.26 12.62
CA GLY A 114 -2.75 7.46 11.53
C GLY A 114 -4.09 7.96 10.98
N SER A 115 -4.71 8.94 11.62
CA SER A 115 -5.93 9.61 11.14
C SER A 115 -5.99 11.06 11.61
N LEU A 116 -6.71 11.90 10.87
CA LEU A 116 -6.94 13.31 11.21
C LEU A 116 -8.18 13.41 12.09
N GLU A 117 -8.00 13.24 13.39
CA GLU A 117 -9.05 13.28 14.40
C GLU A 117 -8.61 14.19 15.56
N ALA A 118 -9.59 14.88 16.18
CA ALA A 118 -9.32 15.73 17.35
C ALA A 118 -8.70 14.90 18.49
N GLY A 119 -7.59 15.39 19.04
CA GLY A 119 -6.85 14.74 20.11
C GLY A 119 -5.65 13.90 19.65
N LYS A 120 -5.50 13.67 18.36
CA LYS A 120 -4.30 13.02 17.79
C LYS A 120 -3.25 14.04 17.37
N LEU A 121 -2.01 13.56 17.20
CA LEU A 121 -0.92 14.36 16.66
C LEU A 121 -1.25 14.84 15.25
N ALA A 122 -0.89 16.07 14.94
CA ALA A 122 -1.09 16.64 13.60
C ALA A 122 0.01 16.20 12.63
N ASP A 123 0.05 14.88 12.39
CA ASP A 123 0.90 14.23 11.41
C ASP A 123 0.16 14.12 10.08
N LEU A 124 0.50 14.96 9.13
CA LEU A 124 -0.20 15.02 7.85
C LEU A 124 0.73 15.39 6.69
N VAL A 125 0.28 15.08 5.49
CA VAL A 125 0.89 15.54 4.23
C VAL A 125 -0.14 16.32 3.42
N VAL A 126 0.31 17.34 2.70
CA VAL A 126 -0.48 18.06 1.71
C VAL A 126 0.01 17.63 0.33
N LEU A 127 -0.91 17.16 -0.50
CA LEU A 127 -0.65 16.69 -1.85
C LEU A 127 -1.17 17.72 -2.85
N GLU A 128 -0.49 17.91 -3.98
CA GLU A 128 -0.91 18.81 -5.05
C GLU A 128 -2.19 18.32 -5.76
N GLU A 129 -2.42 16.99 -5.78
CA GLU A 129 -3.56 16.38 -6.43
C GLU A 129 -4.20 15.31 -5.52
N ASP A 130 -5.50 15.10 -5.68
CA ASP A 130 -6.22 14.02 -5.00
C ASP A 130 -5.87 12.66 -5.65
N PRO A 131 -5.27 11.72 -4.91
CA PRO A 131 -4.95 10.39 -5.45
C PRO A 131 -6.14 9.62 -6.01
N ARG A 132 -7.37 10.00 -5.62
CA ARG A 132 -8.62 9.39 -6.10
C ARG A 132 -9.07 9.94 -7.44
N ALA A 133 -8.54 11.10 -7.84
CA ALA A 133 -8.95 11.83 -9.05
C ALA A 133 -7.98 11.63 -10.22
N VAL A 134 -6.85 10.97 -10.01
CA VAL A 134 -5.85 10.70 -11.05
C VAL A 134 -5.91 9.25 -11.51
N GLU A 135 -5.35 8.97 -12.69
CA GLU A 135 -5.15 7.59 -13.13
C GLU A 135 -4.29 6.82 -12.14
N PRO A 136 -4.60 5.54 -11.82
CA PRO A 136 -3.87 4.75 -10.83
C PRO A 136 -2.35 4.75 -11.00
N THR A 137 -1.86 4.73 -12.24
CA THR A 137 -0.43 4.74 -12.55
C THR A 137 0.24 6.10 -12.32
N ALA A 138 -0.53 7.19 -12.25
CA ALA A 138 -0.03 8.54 -12.00
C ALA A 138 0.05 8.90 -10.50
N ILE A 139 -0.51 8.06 -9.61
CA ILE A 139 -0.52 8.35 -8.16
C ILE A 139 0.89 8.61 -7.61
N SER A 140 1.90 7.90 -8.11
CA SER A 140 3.29 8.09 -7.66
C SER A 140 3.93 9.40 -8.11
N ASP A 141 3.33 10.09 -9.08
CA ASP A 141 3.87 11.33 -9.66
C ASP A 141 3.32 12.56 -8.94
N ILE A 142 2.29 12.39 -8.09
CA ILE A 142 1.71 13.46 -7.28
C ILE A 142 2.78 14.02 -6.35
N GLN A 143 2.93 15.36 -6.40
CA GLN A 143 3.90 16.04 -5.57
C GLN A 143 3.37 16.23 -4.14
N VAL A 144 4.26 16.05 -3.16
CA VAL A 144 4.01 16.43 -1.77
C VAL A 144 4.42 17.89 -1.61
N SER A 145 3.47 18.76 -1.30
CA SER A 145 3.76 20.19 -1.09
C SER A 145 4.13 20.49 0.36
N GLU A 146 3.61 19.73 1.32
CA GLU A 146 3.94 19.92 2.73
C GLU A 146 3.90 18.58 3.49
N THR A 147 4.77 18.49 4.49
CA THR A 147 4.74 17.42 5.51
C THR A 147 4.78 18.05 6.89
N TRP A 148 3.89 17.62 7.76
CA TRP A 148 3.76 18.11 9.13
C TRP A 148 3.91 16.95 10.11
N MET A 149 4.64 17.18 11.21
CA MET A 149 4.80 16.26 12.34
C MET A 149 4.48 17.01 13.63
N ASP A 150 3.56 16.49 14.41
CA ASP A 150 3.10 17.09 15.67
C ASP A 150 2.78 18.60 15.52
N GLY A 151 2.11 18.95 14.42
CA GLY A 151 1.73 20.32 14.10
C GLY A 151 2.88 21.23 13.65
N ASN A 152 4.08 20.71 13.45
CA ASN A 152 5.22 21.45 12.94
C ASN A 152 5.47 21.06 11.47
N ARG A 153 5.57 22.05 10.59
CA ARG A 153 5.96 21.82 9.20
C ARG A 153 7.43 21.40 9.13
N VAL A 154 7.69 20.24 8.51
CA VAL A 154 9.04 19.65 8.38
C VAL A 154 9.51 19.59 6.92
N PHE A 155 8.60 19.82 5.96
CA PHE A 155 8.88 19.93 4.54
C PHE A 155 7.90 20.93 3.88
#